data_255996649cb3447df619c3f96dad0631
#
_entry.id   255996649cb3447df619c3f96dad0631
#
_cell.length_a   1.000
_cell.length_b   1.000
_cell.length_c   1.000
_cell.angle_alpha   90.00
_cell.angle_beta   90.00
_cell.angle_gamma   90.00
#
_symmetry.space_group_name_H-M   'P 1'
#
loop_
_entity.id
_entity.type
_entity.pdbx_description
1 polymer ?
#
loop_
_entity_poly.entity_id
_entity_poly.type
_entity_poly.pdbx_seq_one_letter_code
_entity_poly.pdbx_strand_id
1 'polypeptide(L)'
;AVVDGDEQSDSTDGTNAISEEGEEKPVDDAEATDGADAETGDTTDATDDVPDDYYGTTNQYFYTCKADGSDLQEIQMDVEKNDNNWLNYFAATEDGMLYMLYSGYDEKSEQSTYLIKILDAGGSQTGEVNLNGILDENDYVQAMRLDKDGNIYLMGDQSVYVLDKDGNKIAQIKADTANNSWMMAMARTGDGQIVVAMNGQDGMKVQTVDLAKKAMGESYDIAVSGYGSSNSTLIDGADYSFYYNDGSSLYGYDMQSKQSKEILNWISSNINTSYVGDTRALKGGQFITNYSDYSSEDGADNGLYIFTKVDPSEVADKVTITYAGLYVDDAIKSAAVKFNKSQDKYQITVKDYSTYDDAATQMNNDLLAGDIPDIIDLSGISAEKYISKGMLLDLYTLMDKDSDIKKDDFIENVLQVMETDGKLYHISPTFGVNVLIGKTSDIGGRDKFTVQDLIDLEQSKGNDAKAFYMRSNTSVLNMICTANYEDYIDWNTGKCSFNSDEFVKLLEYANTYPKDEDINWDEDYESLPTQIRSGKVILADIYSLGMEEIELYN
;
A
#
# COMPACT_ATOMS: atom_id res chain seq x y z
N ALA A 1 -21.98 0.36 -1.99
CA ALA A 1 -22.40 -1.03 -1.87
C ALA A 1 -21.76 -1.60 -0.61
N VAL A 2 -22.54 -2.21 0.24
CA VAL A 2 -22.03 -2.95 1.40
C VAL A 2 -22.04 -4.42 1.01
N VAL A 3 -20.93 -5.10 1.21
CA VAL A 3 -20.82 -6.53 0.96
C VAL A 3 -20.89 -7.22 2.31
N ASP A 4 -21.94 -8.01 2.53
CA ASP A 4 -22.12 -8.81 3.74
C ASP A 4 -21.76 -10.25 3.39
N GLY A 5 -20.74 -10.79 4.04
CA GLY A 5 -20.36 -12.19 3.88
C GLY A 5 -20.98 -13.00 5.01
N ASP A 6 -21.97 -13.82 4.72
CA ASP A 6 -22.43 -14.83 5.67
C ASP A 6 -21.44 -15.99 5.68
N GLU A 7 -20.87 -16.21 6.87
CA GLU A 7 -19.95 -17.23 7.34
C GLU A 7 -18.46 -16.86 7.34
N GLN A 8 -17.95 -16.88 8.57
CA GLN A 8 -16.55 -16.76 8.94
C GLN A 8 -15.68 -17.74 8.14
N SER A 9 -14.97 -17.25 7.15
CA SER A 9 -13.75 -17.89 6.73
C SER A 9 -12.65 -17.47 7.72
N ASP A 10 -12.21 -18.41 8.50
CA ASP A 10 -11.05 -18.30 9.38
C ASP A 10 -9.80 -18.09 8.51
N SER A 11 -9.54 -16.85 8.13
CA SER A 11 -8.22 -16.49 7.62
C SER A 11 -7.35 -16.30 8.86
N THR A 12 -6.53 -17.31 9.13
CA THR A 12 -5.43 -17.20 10.09
C THR A 12 -4.48 -16.12 9.65
N ASP A 13 -4.75 -14.91 10.06
CA ASP A 13 -3.74 -13.89 10.25
C ASP A 13 -3.73 -13.57 11.75
N GLY A 14 -2.59 -13.86 12.37
CA GLY A 14 -2.50 -13.93 13.81
C GLY A 14 -2.53 -12.57 14.47
N THR A 15 -3.54 -12.33 15.25
CA THR A 15 -3.45 -11.47 16.42
C THR A 15 -4.22 -12.12 17.55
N ASN A 16 -3.49 -12.68 18.50
CA ASN A 16 -4.01 -13.24 19.74
C ASN A 16 -4.56 -12.13 20.64
N ALA A 17 -5.87 -12.20 20.89
CA ALA A 17 -6.44 -11.58 22.08
C ALA A 17 -6.48 -12.64 23.19
N ILE A 18 -5.74 -12.41 24.26
CA ILE A 18 -5.77 -13.19 25.48
C ILE A 18 -7.06 -12.84 26.24
N SER A 19 -7.95 -13.81 26.43
CA SER A 19 -8.99 -13.74 27.47
C SER A 19 -8.81 -14.89 28.43
N GLU A 20 -8.66 -14.55 29.69
CA GLU A 20 -8.56 -15.47 30.83
C GLU A 20 -9.86 -16.18 31.14
N GLU A 21 -9.67 -17.38 31.78
CA GLU A 21 -10.57 -18.15 32.61
C GLU A 21 -11.51 -19.18 31.97
N GLY A 22 -11.22 -20.44 32.29
CA GLY A 22 -12.21 -21.53 32.21
C GLY A 22 -11.68 -22.95 32.37
N GLU A 23 -11.45 -23.35 33.62
CA GLU A 23 -11.53 -24.70 34.22
C GLU A 23 -11.01 -25.93 33.44
N GLU A 24 -9.98 -26.54 34.03
CA GLU A 24 -9.44 -27.89 33.77
C GLU A 24 -10.48 -29.01 33.96
N LYS A 25 -10.48 -29.96 33.03
CA LYS A 25 -10.88 -31.36 33.29
C LYS A 25 -9.86 -32.31 32.67
N PRO A 26 -9.48 -33.38 33.38
CA PRO A 26 -8.42 -34.29 32.98
C PRO A 26 -8.91 -35.30 31.92
N VAL A 27 -8.05 -35.61 30.97
CA VAL A 27 -8.25 -36.72 30.03
C VAL A 27 -7.14 -37.74 30.25
N ASP A 28 -7.58 -38.99 30.37
CA ASP A 28 -6.82 -40.19 30.69
C ASP A 28 -5.79 -40.61 29.62
N ASP A 29 -4.74 -41.23 30.12
CA ASP A 29 -3.70 -41.98 29.40
C ASP A 29 -4.26 -42.99 28.39
N ALA A 30 -3.70 -43.03 27.18
CA ALA A 30 -3.77 -44.20 26.31
C ALA A 30 -2.43 -44.44 25.60
N GLU A 31 -1.98 -45.64 25.75
CA GLU A 31 -0.71 -46.29 25.45
C GLU A 31 -0.21 -46.15 24.00
N ALA A 32 1.11 -46.06 23.90
CA ALA A 32 1.89 -46.27 22.68
C ALA A 32 1.81 -47.71 22.18
N THR A 33 1.58 -47.91 20.91
CA THR A 33 1.94 -49.15 20.22
C THR A 33 2.84 -48.86 19.01
N ASP A 34 3.99 -49.46 19.08
CA ASP A 34 5.03 -49.58 18.08
C ASP A 34 4.54 -50.39 16.87
N GLY A 35 4.98 -50.06 15.64
CA GLY A 35 4.72 -50.92 14.48
C GLY A 35 5.09 -50.25 13.15
N ALA A 36 6.29 -50.61 12.69
CA ALA A 36 6.84 -50.28 11.38
C ALA A 36 5.96 -50.72 10.21
N ASP A 37 5.94 -49.95 9.12
CA ASP A 37 6.43 -50.39 7.80
C ASP A 37 6.35 -49.21 6.81
N ALA A 38 7.48 -48.99 6.15
CA ALA A 38 7.61 -48.01 5.07
C ALA A 38 7.06 -48.62 3.78
N GLU A 39 6.00 -48.04 3.23
CA GLU A 39 5.70 -48.17 1.81
C GLU A 39 5.87 -46.81 1.12
N THR A 40 6.75 -46.83 0.12
CA THR A 40 6.95 -45.73 -0.82
C THR A 40 5.71 -45.57 -1.67
N GLY A 41 4.90 -44.60 -1.34
CA GLY A 41 3.74 -44.13 -2.12
C GLY A 41 4.13 -42.96 -2.98
N ASP A 42 3.98 -43.17 -4.26
CA ASP A 42 4.00 -42.27 -5.38
C ASP A 42 3.28 -40.94 -5.03
N THR A 43 4.01 -39.81 -5.05
CA THR A 43 3.42 -38.50 -4.88
C THR A 43 2.75 -38.08 -6.20
N THR A 44 1.55 -38.54 -6.39
CA THR A 44 0.64 -37.90 -7.36
C THR A 44 0.23 -36.54 -6.82
N ASP A 45 0.51 -35.56 -7.65
CA ASP A 45 -0.05 -34.22 -7.73
C ASP A 45 -1.29 -34.04 -6.84
N ALA A 46 -1.10 -33.48 -5.65
CA ALA A 46 -2.21 -32.92 -4.88
C ALA A 46 -2.50 -31.53 -5.46
N THR A 47 -3.26 -31.51 -6.55
CA THR A 47 -4.12 -30.37 -6.79
C THR A 47 -5.05 -30.32 -5.58
N ASP A 48 -4.79 -29.37 -4.67
CA ASP A 48 -5.70 -29.04 -3.59
C ASP A 48 -7.08 -28.81 -4.22
N ASP A 49 -7.97 -29.80 -4.05
CA ASP A 49 -9.40 -29.58 -4.16
C ASP A 49 -9.77 -28.61 -3.03
N VAL A 50 -9.60 -27.30 -3.29
CA VAL A 50 -10.24 -26.27 -2.49
C VAL A 50 -11.73 -26.51 -2.70
N PRO A 51 -12.52 -26.78 -1.64
CA PRO A 51 -13.94 -27.02 -1.80
C PRO A 51 -14.55 -25.84 -2.57
N ASP A 52 -15.41 -26.13 -3.54
CA ASP A 52 -16.15 -25.11 -4.30
C ASP A 52 -16.92 -24.10 -3.40
N ASP A 53 -17.10 -24.43 -2.11
CA ASP A 53 -17.73 -23.59 -1.09
C ASP A 53 -16.78 -22.61 -0.36
N TYR A 54 -15.49 -22.55 -0.75
CA TYR A 54 -14.54 -21.65 -0.09
C TYR A 54 -14.77 -20.16 -0.43
N TYR A 55 -15.41 -19.87 -1.54
CA TYR A 55 -15.87 -18.52 -1.87
C TYR A 55 -17.32 -18.38 -1.42
N GLY A 56 -17.55 -17.88 -0.20
CA GLY A 56 -18.88 -17.57 0.32
C GLY A 56 -19.67 -16.68 -0.65
N THR A 57 -20.97 -16.86 -0.69
CA THR A 57 -21.88 -16.03 -1.51
C THR A 57 -21.81 -14.57 -1.05
N THR A 58 -21.30 -13.71 -1.90
CA THR A 58 -21.28 -12.27 -1.65
C THR A 58 -22.65 -11.67 -1.93
N ASN A 59 -23.28 -11.05 -0.91
CA ASN A 59 -24.53 -10.31 -1.07
C ASN A 59 -24.21 -8.82 -1.27
N GLN A 60 -24.88 -8.20 -2.25
CA GLN A 60 -24.76 -6.76 -2.52
C GLN A 60 -26.04 -6.07 -2.09
N TYR A 61 -25.90 -5.01 -1.29
CA TYR A 61 -27.00 -4.19 -0.80
C TYR A 61 -26.86 -2.78 -1.32
N PHE A 62 -27.95 -2.19 -1.75
CA PHE A 62 -27.98 -0.84 -2.27
C PHE A 62 -28.89 0.02 -1.42
N TYR A 63 -28.41 1.19 -1.07
CA TYR A 63 -29.12 2.13 -0.23
C TYR A 63 -29.17 3.51 -0.88
N THR A 64 -30.28 4.23 -0.66
CA THR A 64 -30.38 5.67 -0.91
C THR A 64 -30.51 6.41 0.41
N CYS A 65 -29.94 7.60 0.47
CA CYS A 65 -30.14 8.52 1.59
C CYS A 65 -30.12 9.96 1.10
N LYS A 66 -30.56 10.90 1.92
CA LYS A 66 -30.34 12.31 1.68
C LYS A 66 -28.87 12.68 1.84
N ALA A 67 -28.48 13.84 1.32
CA ALA A 67 -27.10 14.33 1.40
C ALA A 67 -26.59 14.55 2.85
N ASP A 68 -27.48 14.63 3.83
CA ASP A 68 -27.18 14.72 5.26
C ASP A 68 -27.13 13.33 5.95
N GLY A 69 -27.21 12.25 5.18
CA GLY A 69 -27.24 10.87 5.67
C GLY A 69 -28.59 10.43 6.23
N SER A 70 -29.59 11.32 6.29
CA SER A 70 -30.93 10.96 6.75
C SER A 70 -31.73 10.23 5.68
N ASP A 71 -32.85 9.58 6.09
CA ASP A 71 -33.76 8.88 5.20
C ASP A 71 -33.09 7.73 4.42
N LEU A 72 -32.24 6.96 5.13
CA LEU A 72 -31.60 5.77 4.57
C LEU A 72 -32.66 4.72 4.22
N GLN A 73 -32.70 4.30 2.96
CA GLN A 73 -33.64 3.30 2.47
C GLN A 73 -32.90 2.29 1.60
N GLU A 74 -33.14 1.01 1.85
CA GLU A 74 -32.65 -0.07 1.01
C GLU A 74 -33.43 -0.12 -0.30
N ILE A 75 -32.72 -0.19 -1.41
CA ILE A 75 -33.29 -0.44 -2.73
C ILE A 75 -33.23 -1.94 -2.98
N GLN A 76 -34.41 -2.56 -3.13
CA GLN A 76 -34.48 -3.95 -3.54
C GLN A 76 -34.14 -4.05 -5.03
N MET A 77 -33.03 -4.68 -5.33
CA MET A 77 -32.53 -4.78 -6.71
C MET A 77 -33.06 -6.04 -7.38
N ASP A 78 -33.65 -5.88 -8.56
CA ASP A 78 -34.04 -6.98 -9.44
C ASP A 78 -32.84 -7.42 -10.28
N VAL A 79 -31.78 -7.86 -9.62
CA VAL A 79 -30.57 -8.35 -10.26
C VAL A 79 -30.36 -9.79 -9.87
N GLU A 80 -30.37 -10.71 -10.86
CA GLU A 80 -30.03 -12.10 -10.60
C GLU A 80 -28.64 -12.17 -9.98
N LYS A 81 -28.55 -12.84 -8.83
CA LYS A 81 -27.28 -13.21 -8.23
C LYS A 81 -26.58 -14.17 -9.17
N ASN A 82 -25.42 -13.77 -9.65
CA ASN A 82 -24.58 -14.61 -10.48
C ASN A 82 -23.19 -14.63 -9.84
N ASP A 83 -22.81 -15.78 -9.32
CA ASP A 83 -21.57 -15.98 -8.57
C ASP A 83 -20.29 -15.69 -9.38
N ASN A 84 -20.42 -15.57 -10.71
CA ASN A 84 -19.31 -15.29 -11.62
C ASN A 84 -19.26 -13.83 -12.12
N ASN A 85 -20.06 -12.92 -11.57
CA ASN A 85 -20.07 -11.51 -11.98
C ASN A 85 -19.85 -10.58 -10.79
N TRP A 86 -18.84 -9.73 -10.88
CA TRP A 86 -18.50 -8.73 -9.87
C TRP A 86 -18.92 -7.33 -10.31
N LEU A 87 -19.60 -6.60 -9.43
CA LEU A 87 -19.89 -5.18 -9.64
C LEU A 87 -18.60 -4.37 -9.49
N ASN A 88 -18.15 -3.76 -10.59
CA ASN A 88 -16.95 -2.92 -10.60
C ASN A 88 -17.26 -1.45 -10.40
N TYR A 89 -18.25 -0.95 -11.15
CA TYR A 89 -18.59 0.47 -11.14
C TYR A 89 -20.09 0.67 -11.23
N PHE A 90 -20.55 1.75 -10.61
CA PHE A 90 -21.92 2.22 -10.83
C PHE A 90 -21.95 3.74 -11.01
N ALA A 91 -22.93 4.23 -11.73
CA ALA A 91 -23.21 5.64 -11.91
C ALA A 91 -24.72 5.87 -11.87
N ALA A 92 -25.14 7.03 -11.37
CA ALA A 92 -26.54 7.41 -11.32
C ALA A 92 -26.77 8.70 -12.12
N THR A 93 -27.94 8.80 -12.73
CA THR A 93 -28.44 10.03 -13.33
C THR A 93 -29.20 10.88 -12.31
N GLU A 94 -29.46 12.15 -12.62
CA GLU A 94 -30.19 13.04 -11.72
C GLU A 94 -31.66 12.61 -11.49
N ASP A 95 -32.24 11.88 -12.44
CA ASP A 95 -33.59 11.30 -12.35
C ASP A 95 -33.62 9.91 -11.70
N GLY A 96 -32.47 9.44 -11.19
CA GLY A 96 -32.36 8.21 -10.38
C GLY A 96 -32.18 6.93 -11.15
N MET A 97 -31.91 6.97 -12.46
CA MET A 97 -31.49 5.76 -13.20
C MET A 97 -30.12 5.31 -12.71
N LEU A 98 -29.93 4.02 -12.55
CA LEU A 98 -28.67 3.40 -12.13
C LEU A 98 -28.07 2.61 -13.28
N TYR A 99 -26.81 2.84 -13.55
CA TYR A 99 -26.00 2.09 -14.51
C TYR A 99 -24.94 1.31 -13.72
N MET A 100 -24.95 0.01 -13.82
CA MET A 100 -24.13 -0.90 -13.03
C MET A 100 -23.27 -1.74 -13.94
N LEU A 101 -21.96 -1.54 -13.90
CA LEU A 101 -21.00 -2.31 -14.68
C LEU A 101 -20.53 -3.52 -13.89
N TYR A 102 -20.81 -4.68 -14.43
CA TYR A 102 -20.33 -5.96 -13.97
C TYR A 102 -19.22 -6.49 -14.86
N SER A 103 -18.19 -7.07 -14.25
CA SER A 103 -17.25 -7.94 -14.96
C SER A 103 -17.48 -9.39 -14.56
N GLY A 104 -17.14 -10.29 -15.45
CA GLY A 104 -17.15 -11.72 -15.25
C GLY A 104 -16.05 -12.38 -16.07
N TYR A 105 -15.89 -13.68 -15.90
CA TYR A 105 -14.93 -14.47 -16.65
C TYR A 105 -15.67 -15.66 -17.29
N ASP A 106 -15.51 -15.81 -18.61
CA ASP A 106 -16.03 -16.96 -19.31
C ASP A 106 -14.93 -18.02 -19.47
N GLU A 107 -14.98 -19.06 -18.66
CA GLU A 107 -14.00 -20.15 -18.62
C GLU A 107 -13.86 -20.88 -19.98
N LYS A 108 -14.89 -20.87 -20.84
CA LYS A 108 -14.86 -21.57 -22.12
C LYS A 108 -14.11 -20.81 -23.20
N SER A 109 -14.22 -19.48 -23.19
CA SER A 109 -13.51 -18.59 -24.11
C SER A 109 -12.22 -18.05 -23.52
N GLU A 110 -11.96 -18.28 -22.22
CA GLU A 110 -10.85 -17.72 -21.44
C GLU A 110 -10.78 -16.19 -21.55
N GLN A 111 -11.94 -15.52 -21.54
CA GLN A 111 -12.05 -14.07 -21.73
C GLN A 111 -12.85 -13.43 -20.62
N SER A 112 -12.42 -12.22 -20.24
CA SER A 112 -13.22 -11.33 -19.40
C SER A 112 -14.45 -10.86 -20.14
N THR A 113 -15.58 -10.81 -19.45
CA THR A 113 -16.86 -10.31 -19.97
C THR A 113 -17.28 -9.08 -19.19
N TYR A 114 -17.92 -8.13 -19.88
CA TYR A 114 -18.43 -6.91 -19.27
C TYR A 114 -19.89 -6.69 -19.66
N LEU A 115 -20.69 -6.31 -18.65
CA LEU A 115 -22.13 -6.11 -18.80
C LEU A 115 -22.57 -4.88 -18.01
N ILE A 116 -23.31 -3.97 -18.64
CA ILE A 116 -23.97 -2.88 -17.92
C ILE A 116 -25.44 -3.21 -17.74
N LYS A 117 -25.90 -3.30 -16.51
CA LYS A 117 -27.33 -3.35 -16.16
C LYS A 117 -27.83 -1.96 -15.89
N ILE A 118 -29.01 -1.64 -16.42
CA ILE A 118 -29.64 -0.33 -16.27
C ILE A 118 -30.92 -0.54 -15.47
N LEU A 119 -31.03 0.16 -14.34
CA LEU A 119 -32.16 0.07 -13.42
C LEU A 119 -32.84 1.43 -13.29
N ASP A 120 -34.13 1.42 -13.03
CA ASP A 120 -34.85 2.63 -12.63
C ASP A 120 -34.59 3.01 -11.16
N ALA A 121 -35.11 4.15 -10.73
CA ALA A 121 -34.94 4.64 -9.36
C ALA A 121 -35.55 3.72 -8.28
N GLY A 122 -36.39 2.78 -8.67
CA GLY A 122 -36.98 1.76 -7.79
C GLY A 122 -36.20 0.46 -7.73
N GLY A 123 -35.09 0.34 -8.48
CA GLY A 123 -34.25 -0.86 -8.53
C GLY A 123 -34.68 -1.89 -9.57
N SER A 124 -35.71 -1.61 -10.40
CA SER A 124 -36.16 -2.54 -11.45
C SER A 124 -35.27 -2.45 -12.67
N GLN A 125 -34.81 -3.58 -13.21
CA GLN A 125 -34.00 -3.62 -14.42
C GLN A 125 -34.83 -3.18 -15.64
N THR A 126 -34.36 -2.14 -16.33
CA THR A 126 -35.01 -1.55 -17.51
C THR A 126 -34.21 -1.79 -18.80
N GLY A 127 -32.93 -2.15 -18.68
CA GLY A 127 -32.08 -2.38 -19.83
C GLY A 127 -30.80 -3.14 -19.47
N GLU A 128 -30.09 -3.55 -20.51
CA GLU A 128 -28.83 -4.27 -20.41
C GLU A 128 -27.97 -3.98 -21.65
N VAL A 129 -26.68 -3.77 -21.45
CA VAL A 129 -25.70 -3.54 -22.52
C VAL A 129 -24.55 -4.52 -22.37
N ASN A 130 -24.42 -5.42 -23.30
CA ASN A 130 -23.27 -6.33 -23.39
C ASN A 130 -22.12 -5.60 -24.10
N LEU A 131 -20.96 -5.52 -23.44
CA LEU A 131 -19.78 -4.82 -23.94
C LEU A 131 -18.86 -5.71 -24.80
N ASN A 132 -19.16 -7.00 -24.95
CA ASN A 132 -18.38 -7.90 -25.78
C ASN A 132 -18.38 -7.42 -27.24
N GLY A 133 -17.17 -7.21 -27.78
CA GLY A 133 -16.97 -6.65 -29.13
C GLY A 133 -17.16 -5.13 -29.26
N ILE A 134 -17.45 -4.43 -28.13
CA ILE A 134 -17.41 -2.97 -28.03
C ILE A 134 -16.02 -2.50 -27.61
N LEU A 135 -15.44 -3.18 -26.63
CA LEU A 135 -14.07 -2.97 -26.17
C LEU A 135 -13.08 -3.64 -27.14
N ASP A 136 -11.86 -3.14 -27.20
CA ASP A 136 -10.77 -3.81 -27.91
C ASP A 136 -10.41 -5.12 -27.18
N GLU A 137 -9.83 -6.08 -27.93
CA GLU A 137 -9.39 -7.36 -27.37
C GLU A 137 -8.35 -7.14 -26.25
N ASN A 138 -8.56 -7.76 -25.10
CA ASN A 138 -7.75 -7.61 -23.89
C ASN A 138 -7.81 -6.24 -23.21
N ASP A 139 -8.69 -5.33 -23.61
CA ASP A 139 -8.91 -4.09 -22.85
C ASP A 139 -9.85 -4.35 -21.67
N TYR A 140 -9.63 -3.64 -20.56
CA TYR A 140 -10.42 -3.75 -19.34
C TYR A 140 -10.92 -2.38 -18.90
N VAL A 141 -12.10 -2.35 -18.28
CA VAL A 141 -12.70 -1.09 -17.85
C VAL A 141 -12.15 -0.68 -16.51
N GLN A 142 -11.51 0.49 -16.44
CA GLN A 142 -10.92 1.08 -15.24
C GLN A 142 -11.83 2.14 -14.59
N ALA A 143 -12.78 2.71 -15.32
CA ALA A 143 -13.73 3.66 -14.78
C ALA A 143 -14.96 3.78 -15.68
N MET A 144 -16.09 4.16 -15.09
CA MET A 144 -17.33 4.48 -15.80
C MET A 144 -17.90 5.81 -15.30
N ARG A 145 -18.30 6.68 -16.23
CA ARG A 145 -19.01 7.94 -15.94
C ARG A 145 -20.12 8.17 -16.98
N LEU A 146 -21.09 8.98 -16.56
CA LEU A 146 -22.15 9.45 -17.45
C LEU A 146 -21.95 10.95 -17.70
N ASP A 147 -22.07 11.40 -18.95
CA ASP A 147 -22.13 12.85 -19.22
C ASP A 147 -23.53 13.40 -18.91
N LYS A 148 -23.71 14.70 -19.12
CA LYS A 148 -25.00 15.38 -18.87
C LYS A 148 -26.14 14.91 -19.80
N ASP A 149 -25.80 14.31 -20.94
CA ASP A 149 -26.75 13.86 -21.95
C ASP A 149 -27.07 12.34 -21.78
N GLY A 150 -26.47 11.68 -20.76
CA GLY A 150 -26.65 10.29 -20.42
C GLY A 150 -25.79 9.34 -21.26
N ASN A 151 -24.80 9.85 -22.01
CA ASN A 151 -23.85 8.98 -22.69
C ASN A 151 -22.93 8.32 -21.67
N ILE A 152 -22.61 7.05 -21.92
CA ILE A 152 -21.78 6.22 -21.04
C ILE A 152 -20.34 6.30 -21.53
N TYR A 153 -19.44 6.74 -20.65
CA TYR A 153 -18.00 6.78 -20.90
C TYR A 153 -17.34 5.67 -20.10
N LEU A 154 -16.58 4.83 -20.80
CA LEU A 154 -15.79 3.75 -20.22
C LEU A 154 -14.32 4.02 -20.49
N MET A 155 -13.52 4.12 -19.45
CA MET A 155 -12.08 4.28 -19.56
C MET A 155 -11.43 2.90 -19.60
N GLY A 156 -10.77 2.57 -20.70
CA GLY A 156 -9.92 1.40 -20.85
C GLY A 156 -8.45 1.73 -20.57
N ASP A 157 -7.55 0.89 -21.02
CA ASP A 157 -6.11 1.10 -20.84
C ASP A 157 -5.57 2.29 -21.68
N GLN A 158 -5.96 2.35 -22.97
CA GLN A 158 -5.48 3.38 -23.89
C GLN A 158 -6.60 4.13 -24.60
N SER A 159 -7.85 3.83 -24.30
CA SER A 159 -9.02 4.37 -25.02
C SER A 159 -10.15 4.72 -24.07
N VAL A 160 -10.85 5.81 -24.38
CA VAL A 160 -12.17 6.09 -23.81
C VAL A 160 -13.23 5.63 -24.81
N TYR A 161 -14.03 4.67 -24.43
CA TYR A 161 -15.18 4.20 -25.20
C TYR A 161 -16.40 5.00 -24.81
N VAL A 162 -17.14 5.49 -25.79
CA VAL A 162 -18.36 6.25 -25.53
C VAL A 162 -19.54 5.55 -26.18
N LEU A 163 -20.55 5.27 -25.37
CA LEU A 163 -21.82 4.68 -25.81
C LEU A 163 -22.93 5.72 -25.61
N ASP A 164 -23.96 5.63 -26.44
CA ASP A 164 -25.18 6.38 -26.14
C ASP A 164 -25.95 5.73 -24.97
N LYS A 165 -27.01 6.38 -24.52
CA LYS A 165 -27.84 5.88 -23.41
C LYS A 165 -28.47 4.50 -23.65
N ASP A 166 -28.57 4.09 -24.93
CA ASP A 166 -29.12 2.80 -25.35
C ASP A 166 -28.01 1.73 -25.53
N GLY A 167 -26.75 2.08 -25.24
CA GLY A 167 -25.59 1.18 -25.27
C GLY A 167 -24.89 1.05 -26.62
N ASN A 168 -25.27 1.85 -27.65
CA ASN A 168 -24.59 1.80 -28.93
C ASN A 168 -23.28 2.57 -28.90
N LYS A 169 -22.17 1.96 -29.37
CA LYS A 169 -20.85 2.63 -29.45
C LYS A 169 -20.91 3.79 -30.44
N ILE A 170 -20.71 5.01 -29.97
CA ILE A 170 -20.70 6.23 -30.76
C ILE A 170 -19.29 6.79 -31.00
N ALA A 171 -18.34 6.45 -30.12
CA ALA A 171 -16.94 6.81 -30.29
C ALA A 171 -16.00 5.83 -29.57
N GLN A 172 -14.76 5.79 -30.03
CA GLN A 172 -13.59 5.32 -29.33
C GLN A 172 -12.52 6.39 -29.48
N ILE A 173 -12.07 6.93 -28.38
CA ILE A 173 -11.15 8.06 -28.34
C ILE A 173 -9.85 7.56 -27.72
N LYS A 174 -8.81 7.47 -28.54
CA LYS A 174 -7.48 7.03 -28.08
C LYS A 174 -6.79 8.17 -27.35
N ALA A 175 -6.23 7.85 -26.18
CA ALA A 175 -5.31 8.74 -25.51
C ALA A 175 -3.97 8.81 -26.26
N ASP A 176 -3.28 9.93 -26.14
CA ASP A 176 -1.89 10.03 -26.58
C ASP A 176 -0.99 9.39 -25.53
N THR A 177 -0.58 8.16 -25.78
CA THR A 177 0.31 7.39 -24.91
C THR A 177 1.79 7.57 -25.27
N ALA A 178 2.13 8.57 -26.11
CA ALA A 178 3.52 8.93 -26.34
C ALA A 178 4.23 9.27 -25.01
N ASN A 179 5.51 9.05 -24.95
CA ASN A 179 6.35 9.30 -23.77
C ASN A 179 5.93 8.49 -22.50
N ASN A 180 5.48 7.25 -22.69
CA ASN A 180 5.04 6.39 -21.59
C ASN A 180 3.92 7.03 -20.75
N SER A 181 2.99 7.74 -21.38
CA SER A 181 1.81 8.28 -20.71
C SER A 181 0.70 7.24 -20.67
N TRP A 182 -0.06 7.21 -19.57
CA TRP A 182 -1.23 6.32 -19.40
C TRP A 182 -2.37 7.05 -18.69
N MET A 183 -3.59 6.55 -18.90
CA MET A 183 -4.78 7.06 -18.19
C MET A 183 -4.83 6.50 -16.77
N MET A 184 -5.18 7.34 -15.80
CA MET A 184 -5.22 6.94 -14.38
C MET A 184 -6.60 7.04 -13.77
N ALA A 185 -7.35 8.07 -14.12
CA ALA A 185 -8.65 8.32 -13.52
C ALA A 185 -9.55 9.11 -14.48
N MET A 186 -10.84 8.99 -14.28
CA MET A 186 -11.85 9.72 -15.04
C MET A 186 -12.85 10.38 -14.10
N ALA A 187 -13.20 11.63 -14.36
CA ALA A 187 -14.22 12.36 -13.63
C ALA A 187 -15.18 13.09 -14.56
N ARG A 188 -16.35 13.43 -14.02
CA ARG A 188 -17.33 14.32 -14.63
C ARG A 188 -17.19 15.70 -14.03
N THR A 189 -17.07 16.71 -14.87
CA THR A 189 -17.04 18.10 -14.40
C THR A 189 -18.41 18.58 -13.90
N GLY A 190 -18.42 19.68 -13.14
CA GLY A 190 -19.66 20.23 -12.63
C GLY A 190 -20.66 20.70 -13.71
N ASP A 191 -20.20 20.97 -14.94
CA ASP A 191 -21.02 21.28 -16.11
C ASP A 191 -21.32 20.06 -16.99
N GLY A 192 -20.87 18.86 -16.56
CA GLY A 192 -21.21 17.57 -17.17
C GLY A 192 -20.29 17.11 -18.29
N GLN A 193 -19.13 17.75 -18.49
CA GLN A 193 -18.08 17.23 -19.38
C GLN A 193 -17.34 16.07 -18.72
N ILE A 194 -16.68 15.23 -19.54
CA ILE A 194 -15.80 14.17 -19.02
C ILE A 194 -14.35 14.61 -19.17
N VAL A 195 -13.59 14.38 -18.10
CA VAL A 195 -12.14 14.61 -18.05
C VAL A 195 -11.41 13.34 -17.62
N VAL A 196 -10.19 13.18 -18.11
CA VAL A 196 -9.32 12.04 -17.84
C VAL A 196 -7.97 12.56 -17.31
N ALA A 197 -7.51 11.99 -16.22
CA ALA A 197 -6.15 12.20 -15.74
C ALA A 197 -5.18 11.32 -16.52
N MET A 198 -4.16 11.97 -17.07
CA MET A 198 -3.05 11.35 -17.77
C MET A 198 -1.79 11.51 -16.94
N ASN A 199 -1.10 10.42 -16.64
CA ASN A 199 0.22 10.48 -16.05
C ASN A 199 1.28 10.28 -17.14
N GLY A 200 2.41 10.95 -17.03
CA GLY A 200 3.51 10.86 -17.98
C GLY A 200 4.79 11.44 -17.40
N GLN A 201 5.87 11.45 -18.18
CA GLN A 201 7.18 11.95 -17.76
C GLN A 201 7.17 13.42 -17.30
N ASP A 202 6.23 14.22 -17.80
CA ASP A 202 6.08 15.64 -17.46
C ASP A 202 5.12 15.87 -16.25
N GLY A 203 4.77 14.82 -15.52
CA GLY A 203 3.80 14.85 -14.43
C GLY A 203 2.37 14.59 -14.89
N MET A 204 1.42 14.83 -13.99
CA MET A 204 0.00 14.54 -14.22
C MET A 204 -0.71 15.70 -14.91
N LYS A 205 -1.51 15.40 -15.91
CA LYS A 205 -2.37 16.34 -16.64
C LYS A 205 -3.80 15.83 -16.70
N VAL A 206 -4.74 16.73 -16.69
CA VAL A 206 -6.16 16.41 -16.90
C VAL A 206 -6.57 16.90 -18.29
N GLN A 207 -7.14 15.99 -19.10
CA GLN A 207 -7.62 16.34 -20.44
C GLN A 207 -9.13 16.16 -20.54
N THR A 208 -9.81 17.05 -21.25
CA THR A 208 -11.21 16.88 -21.58
C THR A 208 -11.38 15.80 -22.67
N VAL A 209 -12.52 15.13 -22.67
CA VAL A 209 -12.93 14.25 -23.77
C VAL A 209 -13.85 15.01 -24.70
N ASP A 210 -13.39 15.33 -25.92
CA ASP A 210 -14.18 16.05 -26.95
C ASP A 210 -14.92 15.03 -27.83
N LEU A 211 -16.14 14.70 -27.46
CA LEU A 211 -16.97 13.75 -28.20
C LEU A 211 -17.28 14.24 -29.61
N ALA A 212 -17.45 15.54 -29.81
CA ALA A 212 -17.78 16.09 -31.12
C ALA A 212 -16.64 15.92 -32.12
N LYS A 213 -15.40 16.05 -31.64
CA LYS A 213 -14.19 15.80 -32.45
C LYS A 213 -13.72 14.36 -32.40
N LYS A 214 -14.29 13.53 -31.53
CA LYS A 214 -13.84 12.17 -31.21
C LYS A 214 -12.34 12.12 -30.90
N ALA A 215 -11.88 13.03 -30.05
CA ALA A 215 -10.48 13.21 -29.69
C ALA A 215 -10.35 13.70 -28.23
N MET A 216 -9.16 13.51 -27.66
CA MET A 216 -8.80 14.22 -26.43
C MET A 216 -8.76 15.72 -26.71
N GLY A 217 -9.29 16.50 -25.76
CA GLY A 217 -9.45 17.92 -25.90
C GLY A 217 -8.36 18.73 -25.18
N GLU A 218 -8.75 19.85 -24.55
CA GLU A 218 -7.82 20.74 -23.84
C GLU A 218 -7.18 20.04 -22.65
N SER A 219 -5.89 20.33 -22.44
CA SER A 219 -5.09 19.80 -21.33
C SER A 219 -4.89 20.86 -20.24
N TYR A 220 -4.95 20.42 -18.99
CA TYR A 220 -4.80 21.23 -17.78
C TYR A 220 -3.74 20.59 -16.89
N ASP A 221 -2.77 21.39 -16.47
CA ASP A 221 -1.75 20.94 -15.53
C ASP A 221 -2.34 20.96 -14.11
N ILE A 222 -2.14 19.87 -13.37
CA ILE A 222 -2.44 19.79 -11.94
C ILE A 222 -1.17 19.50 -11.15
N ALA A 223 -1.10 20.05 -9.94
CA ALA A 223 0.09 19.90 -9.09
C ALA A 223 0.04 18.55 -8.34
N VAL A 224 -0.01 17.46 -9.08
CA VAL A 224 0.18 16.10 -8.55
C VAL A 224 1.36 15.52 -9.28
N SER A 225 2.40 15.17 -8.54
CA SER A 225 3.56 14.47 -9.06
C SER A 225 3.56 13.06 -8.51
N GLY A 226 3.84 12.09 -9.38
CA GLY A 226 4.09 10.71 -8.98
C GLY A 226 2.85 9.83 -8.75
N TYR A 227 3.10 8.68 -8.22
CA TYR A 227 2.20 7.53 -8.11
C TYR A 227 1.16 7.67 -6.98
N GLY A 228 0.30 8.70 -7.03
CA GLY A 228 -0.87 8.74 -6.15
C GLY A 228 -1.77 7.52 -6.41
N SER A 229 -2.38 6.97 -5.37
CA SER A 229 -3.27 5.81 -5.46
C SER A 229 -4.33 6.01 -6.55
N SER A 230 -4.40 5.10 -7.48
CA SER A 230 -5.07 5.21 -8.78
C SER A 230 -6.56 5.58 -8.74
N ASN A 231 -7.29 5.27 -7.68
CA ASN A 231 -8.75 5.39 -7.69
C ASN A 231 -9.32 6.68 -7.09
N SER A 232 -8.54 7.46 -6.36
CA SER A 232 -9.00 8.69 -5.70
C SER A 232 -8.42 9.98 -6.28
N THR A 233 -7.64 9.90 -7.36
CA THR A 233 -6.92 11.06 -7.91
C THR A 233 -7.87 12.12 -8.46
N LEU A 234 -8.95 11.73 -9.16
CA LEU A 234 -9.98 12.65 -9.64
C LEU A 234 -11.33 12.37 -9.00
N ILE A 235 -12.01 13.44 -8.58
CA ILE A 235 -13.36 13.42 -8.02
C ILE A 235 -14.25 14.31 -8.88
N ASP A 236 -15.48 13.85 -9.09
CA ASP A 236 -16.46 14.56 -9.90
C ASP A 236 -16.71 15.99 -9.39
N GLY A 237 -16.92 16.92 -10.31
CA GLY A 237 -17.11 18.33 -10.00
C GLY A 237 -18.47 18.61 -9.35
N ALA A 238 -18.48 19.59 -8.42
CA ALA A 238 -19.69 20.12 -7.79
C ALA A 238 -19.64 21.68 -7.77
N ASP A 239 -18.89 22.27 -6.83
CA ASP A 239 -18.65 23.72 -6.75
C ASP A 239 -17.43 24.17 -7.58
N TYR A 240 -16.56 23.23 -7.94
CA TYR A 240 -15.42 23.37 -8.85
C TYR A 240 -15.64 22.53 -10.11
N SER A 241 -14.84 22.77 -11.14
CA SER A 241 -14.92 21.98 -12.38
C SER A 241 -14.70 20.50 -12.11
N PHE A 242 -13.69 20.18 -11.32
CA PHE A 242 -13.43 18.85 -10.74
C PHE A 242 -12.58 19.03 -9.48
N TYR A 243 -12.37 17.93 -8.75
CA TYR A 243 -11.44 17.92 -7.62
C TYR A 243 -10.37 16.86 -7.85
N TYR A 244 -9.25 17.03 -7.17
CA TYR A 244 -8.18 16.02 -7.15
C TYR A 244 -7.51 15.94 -5.79
N ASN A 245 -6.94 14.79 -5.48
CA ASN A 245 -6.23 14.49 -4.26
C ASN A 245 -4.75 14.27 -4.59
N ASP A 246 -3.84 14.96 -3.88
CA ASP A 246 -2.39 14.78 -4.03
C ASP A 246 -1.78 13.86 -2.96
N GLY A 247 -2.63 13.16 -2.17
CA GLY A 247 -2.23 12.31 -1.05
C GLY A 247 -2.18 13.04 0.30
N SER A 248 -1.93 14.34 0.32
CA SER A 248 -1.88 15.17 1.53
C SER A 248 -3.10 16.07 1.67
N SER A 249 -3.59 16.58 0.55
CA SER A 249 -4.67 17.57 0.48
C SER A 249 -5.62 17.30 -0.67
N LEU A 250 -6.84 17.77 -0.50
CA LEU A 250 -7.88 17.80 -1.52
C LEU A 250 -7.94 19.19 -2.13
N TYR A 251 -7.90 19.26 -3.46
CA TYR A 251 -7.95 20.51 -4.22
C TYR A 251 -9.20 20.57 -5.10
N GLY A 252 -9.79 21.74 -5.21
CA GLY A 252 -10.77 22.07 -6.23
C GLY A 252 -10.08 22.78 -7.41
N TYR A 253 -10.33 22.33 -8.63
CA TYR A 253 -9.78 22.91 -9.85
C TYR A 253 -10.84 23.68 -10.63
N ASP A 254 -10.53 24.91 -11.00
CA ASP A 254 -11.35 25.74 -11.87
C ASP A 254 -10.72 25.79 -13.27
N MET A 255 -11.38 25.13 -14.23
CA MET A 255 -10.89 25.05 -15.61
C MET A 255 -10.92 26.41 -16.33
N GLN A 256 -11.77 27.34 -15.93
CA GLN A 256 -11.85 28.66 -16.56
C GLN A 256 -10.65 29.55 -16.17
N SER A 257 -10.32 29.59 -14.89
CA SER A 257 -9.15 30.31 -14.39
C SER A 257 -7.84 29.53 -14.50
N LYS A 258 -7.93 28.22 -14.72
CA LYS A 258 -6.81 27.25 -14.70
C LYS A 258 -6.04 27.28 -13.38
N GLN A 259 -6.77 27.33 -12.27
CA GLN A 259 -6.20 27.41 -10.94
C GLN A 259 -6.76 26.34 -10.02
N SER A 260 -5.89 25.82 -9.18
CA SER A 260 -6.23 24.95 -8.06
C SER A 260 -6.40 25.76 -6.79
N LYS A 261 -7.31 25.30 -5.95
CA LYS A 261 -7.47 25.81 -4.58
C LYS A 261 -7.53 24.64 -3.63
N GLU A 262 -6.67 24.65 -2.62
CA GLU A 262 -6.75 23.71 -1.51
C GLU A 262 -8.09 23.86 -0.78
N ILE A 263 -8.77 22.74 -0.61
CA ILE A 263 -10.08 22.64 0.07
C ILE A 263 -9.89 22.20 1.51
N LEU A 264 -9.09 21.14 1.70
CA LEU A 264 -8.71 20.63 3.00
C LEU A 264 -7.35 19.94 2.94
N ASN A 265 -6.63 19.98 4.04
CA ASN A 265 -5.53 19.06 4.31
C ASN A 265 -6.07 17.94 5.21
N TRP A 266 -5.84 16.69 4.83
CA TRP A 266 -6.45 15.53 5.47
C TRP A 266 -6.06 15.39 6.93
N ILE A 267 -4.77 15.34 7.22
CA ILE A 267 -4.27 15.15 8.60
C ILE A 267 -4.68 16.33 9.51
N SER A 268 -4.61 17.56 9.00
CA SER A 268 -5.09 18.75 9.73
C SER A 268 -6.60 18.72 9.98
N SER A 269 -7.33 17.99 9.14
CA SER A 269 -8.77 17.73 9.30
C SER A 269 -9.07 16.48 10.14
N ASN A 270 -8.05 15.91 10.78
CA ASN A 270 -8.12 14.69 11.60
C ASN A 270 -8.54 13.43 10.83
N ILE A 271 -8.11 13.31 9.59
CA ILE A 271 -8.41 12.20 8.68
C ILE A 271 -7.10 11.60 8.19
N ASN A 272 -6.93 10.30 8.32
CA ASN A 272 -5.87 9.57 7.64
C ASN A 272 -6.33 9.20 6.22
N THR A 273 -5.61 9.66 5.20
CA THR A 273 -5.94 9.41 3.79
C THR A 273 -5.90 7.94 3.39
N SER A 274 -5.09 7.13 4.06
CA SER A 274 -4.96 5.70 3.75
C SER A 274 -6.25 4.91 3.99
N TYR A 275 -7.14 5.45 4.81
CA TYR A 275 -8.44 4.86 5.12
C TYR A 275 -9.60 5.52 4.37
N VAL A 276 -9.30 6.53 3.53
CA VAL A 276 -10.29 7.22 2.72
C VAL A 276 -10.46 6.47 1.40
N GLY A 277 -11.65 5.95 1.18
CA GLY A 277 -12.01 5.30 -0.08
C GLY A 277 -12.65 6.26 -1.08
N ASP A 278 -13.67 5.76 -1.77
CA ASP A 278 -14.40 6.55 -2.76
C ASP A 278 -14.98 7.84 -2.14
N THR A 279 -14.58 8.97 -2.71
CA THR A 279 -15.01 10.30 -2.28
C THR A 279 -15.87 10.94 -3.37
N ARG A 280 -16.97 11.57 -2.97
CA ARG A 280 -17.84 12.34 -3.85
C ARG A 280 -18.03 13.75 -3.32
N ALA A 281 -17.87 14.72 -4.19
CA ALA A 281 -18.15 16.11 -3.86
C ALA A 281 -19.66 16.37 -3.95
N LEU A 282 -20.18 17.06 -2.94
CA LEU A 282 -21.53 17.56 -2.89
C LEU A 282 -21.50 19.10 -3.03
N LYS A 283 -22.62 19.69 -3.41
CA LYS A 283 -22.73 21.16 -3.47
C LYS A 283 -22.62 21.77 -2.08
N GLY A 284 -22.08 23.00 -2.01
CA GLY A 284 -21.93 23.72 -0.76
C GLY A 284 -20.68 23.34 0.03
N GLY A 285 -19.67 22.75 -0.63
CA GLY A 285 -18.38 22.43 -0.02
C GLY A 285 -18.44 21.22 0.91
N GLN A 286 -19.40 20.34 0.72
CA GLN A 286 -19.49 19.07 1.43
C GLN A 286 -18.89 17.94 0.59
N PHE A 287 -18.40 16.90 1.28
CA PHE A 287 -17.90 15.67 0.66
C PHE A 287 -18.46 14.48 1.42
N ILE A 288 -18.80 13.42 0.70
CA ILE A 288 -19.13 12.13 1.28
C ILE A 288 -18.05 11.12 0.86
N THR A 289 -17.59 10.30 1.79
CA THR A 289 -16.59 9.27 1.55
C THR A 289 -16.90 8.01 2.35
N ASN A 290 -16.50 6.87 1.85
CA ASN A 290 -16.34 5.70 2.70
C ASN A 290 -14.98 5.78 3.40
N TYR A 291 -14.98 5.41 4.67
CA TYR A 291 -13.80 5.40 5.52
C TYR A 291 -13.70 4.04 6.19
N SER A 292 -12.52 3.44 6.16
CA SER A 292 -12.30 2.10 6.71
C SER A 292 -10.95 2.05 7.43
N ASP A 293 -10.98 2.20 8.76
CA ASP A 293 -9.81 2.13 9.64
C ASP A 293 -9.86 0.83 10.44
N TYR A 294 -8.97 -0.08 10.11
CA TYR A 294 -8.81 -1.38 10.78
C TYR A 294 -7.69 -1.35 11.84
N SER A 295 -7.03 -0.22 12.06
CA SER A 295 -5.90 -0.09 12.99
C SER A 295 -6.31 0.13 14.44
N SER A 296 -7.61 0.28 14.73
CA SER A 296 -8.12 0.54 16.06
C SER A 296 -8.21 -0.74 16.90
N GLU A 297 -7.66 -0.72 18.11
CA GLU A 297 -7.81 -1.82 19.09
C GLU A 297 -9.27 -2.05 19.52
N ASP A 298 -10.11 -1.02 19.38
CA ASP A 298 -11.55 -1.07 19.71
C ASP A 298 -12.42 -1.66 18.59
N GLY A 299 -11.81 -2.11 17.50
CA GLY A 299 -12.47 -2.62 16.30
C GLY A 299 -12.42 -1.65 15.11
N ALA A 300 -12.85 -2.11 13.94
CA ALA A 300 -12.80 -1.33 12.72
C ALA A 300 -13.76 -0.11 12.77
N ASP A 301 -13.24 1.07 12.48
CA ASP A 301 -14.03 2.29 12.28
C ASP A 301 -14.41 2.39 10.79
N ASN A 302 -15.53 1.77 10.42
CA ASN A 302 -15.99 1.70 9.04
C ASN A 302 -17.32 2.43 8.89
N GLY A 303 -17.42 3.28 7.85
CA GLY A 303 -18.67 3.96 7.59
C GLY A 303 -18.63 4.95 6.44
N LEU A 304 -19.80 5.57 6.21
CA LEU A 304 -19.92 6.72 5.34
C LEU A 304 -19.79 7.99 6.16
N TYR A 305 -18.83 8.83 5.81
CA TYR A 305 -18.55 10.08 6.49
C TYR A 305 -18.90 11.25 5.58
N ILE A 306 -19.60 12.24 6.16
CA ILE A 306 -19.89 13.51 5.48
C ILE A 306 -19.01 14.59 6.09
N PHE A 307 -18.11 15.13 5.27
CA PHE A 307 -17.29 16.26 5.65
C PHE A 307 -18.00 17.56 5.29
N THR A 308 -18.09 18.46 6.26
CA THR A 308 -18.71 19.75 6.08
C THR A 308 -17.71 20.83 6.47
N LYS A 309 -17.58 21.85 5.61
CA LYS A 309 -16.73 22.98 5.91
C LYS A 309 -17.27 23.72 7.12
N VAL A 310 -16.43 23.91 8.12
CA VAL A 310 -16.71 24.75 9.30
C VAL A 310 -16.17 26.17 9.08
N ASP A 311 -16.77 27.16 9.77
CA ASP A 311 -16.24 28.52 9.76
C ASP A 311 -14.87 28.53 10.48
N PRO A 312 -13.82 29.15 9.89
CA PRO A 312 -12.50 29.22 10.53
C PRO A 312 -12.53 29.84 11.93
N SER A 313 -13.52 30.72 12.22
CA SER A 313 -13.69 31.27 13.57
C SER A 313 -14.19 30.29 14.63
N GLU A 314 -14.72 29.16 14.20
CA GLU A 314 -15.19 28.07 15.07
C GLU A 314 -14.10 27.03 15.35
N VAL A 315 -12.98 27.10 14.61
CA VAL A 315 -11.83 26.22 14.78
C VAL A 315 -10.84 26.89 15.74
N ALA A 316 -10.46 26.19 16.80
CA ALA A 316 -9.46 26.70 17.75
C ALA A 316 -8.11 26.92 17.04
N ASP A 317 -7.47 28.06 17.31
CA ASP A 317 -6.10 28.31 16.88
C ASP A 317 -5.15 27.34 17.58
N LYS A 318 -4.66 26.34 16.83
CA LYS A 318 -3.66 25.38 17.31
C LYS A 318 -2.27 25.76 16.82
N VAL A 319 -1.27 25.49 17.64
CA VAL A 319 0.13 25.59 17.22
C VAL A 319 0.44 24.40 16.32
N THR A 320 0.83 24.67 15.08
CA THR A 320 1.17 23.63 14.11
C THR A 320 2.57 23.09 14.36
N ILE A 321 2.71 21.79 14.38
CA ILE A 321 3.96 21.04 14.37
C ILE A 321 4.01 20.28 13.04
N THR A 322 5.02 20.58 12.23
CA THR A 322 5.19 19.95 10.91
C THR A 322 6.05 18.72 11.02
N TYR A 323 5.51 17.57 10.64
CA TYR A 323 6.25 16.33 10.44
C TYR A 323 6.50 16.14 8.94
N ALA A 324 7.73 15.86 8.54
CA ALA A 324 8.08 15.67 7.12
C ALA A 324 8.98 14.46 6.90
N GLY A 325 8.76 13.73 5.79
CA GLY A 325 9.57 12.57 5.40
C GLY A 325 9.53 12.30 3.90
N LEU A 326 10.54 11.57 3.39
CA LEU A 326 10.54 11.13 2.00
C LEU A 326 9.36 10.21 1.69
N TYR A 327 8.96 9.44 2.66
CA TYR A 327 7.75 8.64 2.74
C TYR A 327 7.29 8.67 4.21
N VAL A 328 6.02 8.87 4.44
CA VAL A 328 5.46 8.85 5.81
C VAL A 328 4.53 7.67 5.95
N ASP A 329 4.90 6.77 6.84
CA ASP A 329 4.14 5.55 7.13
C ASP A 329 2.73 5.84 7.67
N ASP A 330 1.78 4.95 7.37
CA ASP A 330 0.38 5.10 7.79
C ASP A 330 0.20 5.06 9.31
N ALA A 331 1.06 4.35 10.02
CA ALA A 331 1.05 4.35 11.48
C ALA A 331 1.40 5.74 12.04
N ILE A 332 2.32 6.46 11.41
CA ILE A 332 2.65 7.86 11.78
C ILE A 332 1.48 8.80 11.46
N LYS A 333 0.85 8.64 10.29
CA LYS A 333 -0.35 9.41 9.91
C LYS A 333 -1.49 9.18 10.90
N SER A 334 -1.73 7.93 11.30
CA SER A 334 -2.72 7.55 12.33
C SER A 334 -2.38 8.14 13.69
N ALA A 335 -1.11 8.08 14.10
CA ALA A 335 -0.64 8.67 15.35
C ALA A 335 -0.84 10.21 15.36
N ALA A 336 -0.55 10.89 14.23
CA ALA A 336 -0.79 12.33 14.07
C ALA A 336 -2.28 12.67 14.22
N VAL A 337 -3.17 11.90 13.58
CA VAL A 337 -4.63 12.07 13.72
C VAL A 337 -5.08 11.84 15.17
N LYS A 338 -4.61 10.77 15.81
CA LYS A 338 -4.91 10.47 17.22
C LYS A 338 -4.44 11.61 18.14
N PHE A 339 -3.22 12.11 17.92
CA PHE A 339 -2.69 13.26 18.66
C PHE A 339 -3.56 14.50 18.47
N ASN A 340 -3.91 14.85 17.23
CA ASN A 340 -4.72 16.02 16.90
C ASN A 340 -6.12 15.99 17.53
N LYS A 341 -6.71 14.79 17.69
CA LYS A 341 -8.00 14.58 18.36
C LYS A 341 -7.89 14.63 19.89
N SER A 342 -6.74 14.31 20.47
CA SER A 342 -6.57 14.14 21.92
C SER A 342 -6.42 15.45 22.70
N GLN A 343 -6.13 16.56 22.03
CA GLN A 343 -5.87 17.85 22.68
C GLN A 343 -6.15 19.05 21.74
N ASP A 344 -6.28 20.27 22.31
CA ASP A 344 -6.73 21.46 21.59
C ASP A 344 -5.64 22.51 21.33
N LYS A 345 -4.42 22.30 21.88
CA LYS A 345 -3.36 23.31 21.83
C LYS A 345 -2.45 23.17 20.62
N TYR A 346 -2.17 21.95 20.19
CA TYR A 346 -1.26 21.63 19.10
C TYR A 346 -1.97 20.83 18.01
N GLN A 347 -1.44 20.89 16.82
CA GLN A 347 -1.79 19.97 15.73
C GLN A 347 -0.55 19.55 14.98
N ILE A 348 -0.47 18.31 14.59
CA ILE A 348 0.54 17.80 13.68
C ILE A 348 -0.01 17.88 12.25
N THR A 349 0.79 18.47 11.34
CA THR A 349 0.57 18.37 9.90
C THR A 349 1.66 17.48 9.31
N VAL A 350 1.31 16.71 8.30
CA VAL A 350 2.24 15.79 7.64
C VAL A 350 2.55 16.30 6.24
N LYS A 351 3.85 16.39 5.93
CA LYS A 351 4.38 16.69 4.61
C LYS A 351 5.08 15.44 4.08
N ASP A 352 4.36 14.67 3.28
CA ASP A 352 4.81 13.43 2.67
C ASP A 352 5.36 13.72 1.28
N TYR A 353 6.65 13.52 1.07
CA TYR A 353 7.31 13.80 -0.20
C TYR A 353 7.25 12.63 -1.19
N SER A 354 6.67 11.49 -0.81
CA SER A 354 6.55 10.32 -1.69
C SER A 354 5.73 10.58 -2.95
N THR A 355 4.93 11.64 -2.95
CA THR A 355 4.15 12.09 -4.12
C THR A 355 4.98 12.79 -5.20
N TYR A 356 6.24 13.12 -4.94
CA TYR A 356 7.14 13.76 -5.88
C TYR A 356 8.05 12.73 -6.58
N ASP A 357 8.32 12.91 -7.87
CA ASP A 357 9.20 12.01 -8.65
C ASP A 357 10.62 11.90 -8.05
N ASP A 358 11.12 12.98 -7.48
CA ASP A 358 12.37 13.03 -6.72
C ASP A 358 12.12 13.66 -5.34
N ALA A 359 11.59 12.85 -4.43
CA ALA A 359 11.26 13.24 -3.07
C ALA A 359 12.45 13.88 -2.33
N ALA A 360 13.64 13.31 -2.48
CA ALA A 360 14.84 13.80 -1.81
C ALA A 360 15.26 15.17 -2.31
N THR A 361 15.23 15.39 -3.62
CA THR A 361 15.53 16.70 -4.21
C THR A 361 14.51 17.74 -3.80
N GLN A 362 13.22 17.42 -3.82
CA GLN A 362 12.18 18.36 -3.42
C GLN A 362 12.30 18.74 -1.94
N MET A 363 12.48 17.77 -1.06
CA MET A 363 12.68 18.02 0.36
C MET A 363 13.93 18.89 0.63
N ASN A 364 15.05 18.62 -0.06
CA ASN A 364 16.23 19.46 0.07
C ASN A 364 16.01 20.90 -0.42
N ASN A 365 15.24 21.10 -1.50
CA ASN A 365 14.91 22.43 -2.01
C ASN A 365 14.07 23.22 -0.99
N ASP A 366 13.11 22.58 -0.35
CA ASP A 366 12.27 23.19 0.68
C ASP A 366 13.09 23.57 1.92
N LEU A 367 13.97 22.68 2.39
CA LEU A 367 14.90 22.99 3.49
C LEU A 367 15.83 24.18 3.15
N LEU A 368 16.32 24.25 1.91
CA LEU A 368 17.15 25.38 1.44
C LEU A 368 16.35 26.68 1.33
N ALA A 369 15.06 26.60 1.02
CA ALA A 369 14.16 27.74 0.99
C ALA A 369 13.76 28.23 2.39
N GLY A 370 14.11 27.48 3.43
CA GLY A 370 13.79 27.81 4.83
C GLY A 370 12.47 27.22 5.32
N ASP A 371 11.86 26.34 4.56
CA ASP A 371 10.69 25.55 4.98
C ASP A 371 11.19 24.29 5.73
N ILE A 372 11.49 24.50 7.02
CA ILE A 372 12.11 23.52 7.89
C ILE A 372 11.03 22.89 8.77
N PRO A 373 10.82 21.55 8.70
CA PRO A 373 9.87 20.89 9.56
C PRO A 373 10.35 20.86 11.01
N ASP A 374 9.41 20.77 11.96
CA ASP A 374 9.71 20.61 13.38
C ASP A 374 10.19 19.19 13.70
N ILE A 375 9.66 18.18 12.99
CA ILE A 375 10.04 16.78 13.07
C ILE A 375 10.35 16.28 11.67
N ILE A 376 11.48 15.61 11.52
CA ILE A 376 11.92 15.04 10.26
C ILE A 376 12.03 13.51 10.39
N ASP A 377 11.41 12.79 9.46
CA ASP A 377 11.61 11.36 9.28
C ASP A 377 12.95 11.13 8.55
N LEU A 378 13.81 10.35 9.18
CA LEU A 378 15.14 10.07 8.65
C LEU A 378 15.19 8.77 7.80
N SER A 379 14.06 8.12 7.56
CA SER A 379 14.00 6.95 6.68
C SER A 379 14.48 7.31 5.27
N GLY A 380 15.50 6.60 4.78
CA GLY A 380 16.14 6.90 3.50
C GLY A 380 17.05 8.14 3.48
N ILE A 381 17.32 8.75 4.64
CA ILE A 381 18.14 9.96 4.79
C ILE A 381 19.31 9.66 5.73
N SER A 382 20.52 10.16 5.40
CA SER A 382 21.68 10.04 6.30
C SER A 382 21.54 11.00 7.49
N ALA A 383 21.32 10.44 8.69
CA ALA A 383 21.27 11.20 9.94
C ALA A 383 22.57 12.00 10.17
N GLU A 384 23.72 11.42 9.83
CA GLU A 384 25.05 12.02 10.04
C GLU A 384 25.20 13.35 9.31
N LYS A 385 24.60 13.49 8.10
CA LYS A 385 24.61 14.77 7.37
C LYS A 385 23.92 15.88 8.14
N TYR A 386 22.81 15.57 8.81
CA TYR A 386 22.03 16.54 9.58
C TYR A 386 22.67 16.81 10.94
N ILE A 387 23.20 15.77 11.60
CA ILE A 387 23.94 15.88 12.86
C ILE A 387 25.18 16.77 12.67
N SER A 388 25.99 16.50 11.64
CA SER A 388 27.23 17.27 11.37
C SER A 388 26.99 18.75 11.07
N LYS A 389 25.79 19.08 10.57
CA LYS A 389 25.35 20.47 10.31
C LYS A 389 24.66 21.11 11.51
N GLY A 390 24.46 20.38 12.62
CA GLY A 390 23.76 20.86 13.80
C GLY A 390 22.27 21.11 13.58
N MET A 391 21.65 20.38 12.66
CA MET A 391 20.23 20.54 12.31
C MET A 391 19.32 19.72 13.22
N LEU A 392 19.83 18.72 13.92
CA LEU A 392 19.08 17.86 14.83
C LEU A 392 19.34 18.25 16.29
N LEU A 393 18.27 18.20 17.08
CA LEU A 393 18.31 18.48 18.51
C LEU A 393 18.68 17.19 19.27
N ASP A 394 19.51 17.33 20.31
CA ASP A 394 19.77 16.26 21.27
C ASP A 394 18.51 15.99 22.11
N LEU A 395 17.87 14.85 21.85
CA LEU A 395 16.59 14.47 22.45
C LEU A 395 16.69 14.20 23.96
N TYR A 396 17.86 13.85 24.47
CA TYR A 396 18.06 13.74 25.92
C TYR A 396 17.77 15.05 26.66
N THR A 397 18.04 16.19 26.01
CA THR A 397 17.71 17.51 26.57
C THR A 397 16.21 17.77 26.71
N LEU A 398 15.37 17.04 25.96
CA LEU A 398 13.91 17.05 26.09
C LEU A 398 13.47 16.05 27.16
N MET A 399 13.98 14.82 27.15
CA MET A 399 13.66 13.77 28.13
C MET A 399 14.00 14.19 29.57
N ASP A 400 15.09 14.94 29.76
CA ASP A 400 15.49 15.48 31.08
C ASP A 400 14.44 16.42 31.68
N LYS A 401 13.64 17.07 30.85
CA LYS A 401 12.60 18.04 31.24
C LYS A 401 11.21 17.45 31.26
N ASP A 402 11.04 16.32 30.61
CA ASP A 402 9.74 15.64 30.50
C ASP A 402 9.44 14.88 31.80
N SER A 403 8.14 14.80 32.18
CA SER A 403 7.70 14.04 33.37
C SER A 403 7.42 12.58 33.05
N ASP A 404 7.00 12.30 31.81
CA ASP A 404 6.38 11.04 31.42
C ASP A 404 7.32 10.15 30.62
N ILE A 405 8.25 10.74 29.84
CA ILE A 405 9.20 9.98 29.00
C ILE A 405 10.62 10.12 29.57
N LYS A 406 11.24 9.01 29.95
CA LYS A 406 12.59 8.93 30.48
C LYS A 406 13.46 7.98 29.66
N LYS A 407 14.78 8.13 29.77
CA LYS A 407 15.75 7.23 29.13
C LYS A 407 15.50 5.76 29.49
N ASP A 408 15.10 5.50 30.75
CA ASP A 408 14.88 4.15 31.27
C ASP A 408 13.61 3.47 30.71
N ASP A 409 12.75 4.21 29.99
CA ASP A 409 11.57 3.66 29.30
C ASP A 409 11.93 3.00 27.95
N PHE A 410 13.17 3.15 27.50
CA PHE A 410 13.66 2.61 26.24
C PHE A 410 14.61 1.43 26.49
N ILE A 411 14.74 0.56 25.49
CA ILE A 411 15.70 -0.54 25.52
C ILE A 411 17.12 0.05 25.40
N GLU A 412 17.92 -0.10 26.45
CA GLU A 412 19.25 0.51 26.58
C GLU A 412 20.16 0.23 25.37
N ASN A 413 20.23 -1.03 24.92
CA ASN A 413 21.08 -1.41 23.78
C ASN A 413 20.64 -0.75 22.46
N VAL A 414 19.33 -0.53 22.29
CA VAL A 414 18.78 0.16 21.11
C VAL A 414 19.16 1.64 21.15
N LEU A 415 19.01 2.30 22.30
CA LEU A 415 19.44 3.69 22.44
C LEU A 415 20.93 3.86 22.19
N GLN A 416 21.77 2.96 22.73
CA GLN A 416 23.23 3.01 22.54
C GLN A 416 23.64 2.96 21.07
N VAL A 417 22.94 2.18 20.24
CA VAL A 417 23.18 2.13 18.79
C VAL A 417 22.78 3.42 18.09
N MET A 418 21.78 4.13 18.61
CA MET A 418 21.30 5.41 18.05
C MET A 418 22.08 6.63 18.54
N GLU A 419 22.91 6.48 19.58
CA GLU A 419 23.72 7.57 20.11
C GLU A 419 24.88 7.91 19.17
N THR A 420 25.11 9.21 19.00
CA THR A 420 26.32 9.77 18.38
C THR A 420 27.02 10.67 19.39
N ASP A 421 28.26 10.35 19.76
CA ASP A 421 29.04 11.09 20.78
C ASP A 421 28.31 11.27 22.12
N GLY A 422 27.53 10.23 22.53
CA GLY A 422 26.78 10.23 23.80
C GLY A 422 25.52 11.11 23.78
N LYS A 423 25.03 11.50 22.60
CA LYS A 423 23.81 12.26 22.38
C LYS A 423 22.84 11.49 21.52
N LEU A 424 21.55 11.68 21.77
CA LEU A 424 20.48 11.04 21.03
C LEU A 424 19.84 12.05 20.05
N TYR A 425 20.06 11.89 18.76
CA TYR A 425 19.54 12.81 17.75
C TYR A 425 18.30 12.29 17.03
N HIS A 426 17.99 11.02 17.18
CA HIS A 426 16.81 10.37 16.59
C HIS A 426 16.39 9.16 17.42
N ILE A 427 15.14 8.76 17.27
CA ILE A 427 14.58 7.54 17.85
C ILE A 427 13.82 6.77 16.77
N SER A 428 13.66 5.47 16.96
CA SER A 428 12.78 4.64 16.13
C SER A 428 11.67 4.03 16.99
N PRO A 429 10.43 4.00 16.51
CA PRO A 429 9.34 3.35 17.24
C PRO A 429 9.46 1.82 17.22
N THR A 430 10.17 1.27 16.23
CA THR A 430 10.37 -0.16 16.04
C THR A 430 11.81 -0.45 15.66
N PHE A 431 12.25 -1.66 15.92
CA PHE A 431 13.52 -2.17 15.42
C PHE A 431 13.38 -3.65 15.06
N GLY A 432 14.19 -4.10 14.13
CA GLY A 432 14.35 -5.49 13.81
C GLY A 432 15.81 -5.92 13.92
N VAL A 433 16.04 -7.22 13.91
CA VAL A 433 17.38 -7.78 13.96
C VAL A 433 17.62 -8.69 12.75
N ASN A 434 18.77 -8.52 12.11
CA ASN A 434 19.26 -9.48 11.14
C ASN A 434 20.03 -10.56 11.88
N VAL A 435 19.59 -11.80 11.76
CA VAL A 435 20.21 -12.92 12.47
C VAL A 435 20.49 -14.08 11.50
N LEU A 436 21.56 -14.82 11.78
CA LEU A 436 21.83 -16.08 11.15
C LEU A 436 21.39 -17.21 12.07
N ILE A 437 20.44 -18.01 11.62
CA ILE A 437 19.95 -19.16 12.35
C ILE A 437 20.49 -20.43 11.68
N GLY A 438 20.97 -21.38 12.48
CA GLY A 438 21.43 -22.67 12.00
C GLY A 438 21.26 -23.77 13.05
N LYS A 439 21.32 -25.04 12.63
CA LYS A 439 21.27 -26.16 13.57
C LYS A 439 22.42 -26.07 14.57
N THR A 440 22.13 -26.19 15.85
CA THR A 440 23.14 -26.15 16.92
C THR A 440 24.27 -27.19 16.70
N SER A 441 23.95 -28.32 16.06
CA SER A 441 24.95 -29.35 15.67
C SER A 441 25.98 -28.82 14.65
N ASP A 442 25.61 -27.83 13.86
CA ASP A 442 26.40 -27.30 12.76
C ASP A 442 27.16 -26.04 13.17
N ILE A 443 26.50 -25.16 13.90
CA ILE A 443 27.09 -23.89 14.35
C ILE A 443 27.91 -24.05 15.64
N GLY A 444 27.66 -25.12 16.44
CA GLY A 444 28.47 -25.45 17.63
C GLY A 444 28.47 -24.37 18.73
N GLY A 445 27.42 -23.55 18.82
CA GLY A 445 27.33 -22.44 19.78
C GLY A 445 28.27 -21.27 19.48
N ARG A 446 28.69 -21.12 18.22
CA ARG A 446 29.45 -19.94 17.74
C ARG A 446 28.52 -18.73 17.64
N ASP A 447 28.99 -17.59 18.06
CA ASP A 447 28.33 -16.30 17.94
C ASP A 447 28.86 -15.46 16.76
N LYS A 448 29.98 -15.90 16.14
CA LYS A 448 30.60 -15.24 14.99
C LYS A 448 31.15 -16.25 13.99
N PHE A 449 31.11 -15.89 12.72
CA PHE A 449 31.66 -16.66 11.62
C PHE A 449 32.64 -15.79 10.82
N THR A 450 33.82 -16.33 10.54
CA THR A 450 34.71 -15.79 9.51
C THR A 450 34.35 -16.39 8.15
N VAL A 451 34.80 -15.79 7.07
CA VAL A 451 34.65 -16.36 5.71
C VAL A 451 35.25 -17.78 5.64
N GLN A 452 36.36 -18.04 6.39
CA GLN A 452 36.93 -19.38 6.46
C GLN A 452 36.03 -20.38 7.16
N ASP A 453 35.34 -19.95 8.24
CA ASP A 453 34.40 -20.82 8.94
C ASP A 453 33.23 -21.21 8.04
N LEU A 454 32.72 -20.30 7.20
CA LEU A 454 31.67 -20.58 6.22
C LEU A 454 32.15 -21.61 5.19
N ILE A 455 33.35 -21.43 4.64
CA ILE A 455 33.97 -22.38 3.69
C ILE A 455 34.12 -23.78 4.33
N ASP A 456 34.67 -23.81 5.53
CA ASP A 456 34.91 -25.11 6.25
C ASP A 456 33.57 -25.79 6.58
N LEU A 457 32.55 -25.00 6.91
CA LEU A 457 31.21 -25.50 7.22
C LEU A 457 30.55 -26.11 5.97
N GLU A 458 30.55 -25.43 4.85
CA GLU A 458 30.05 -25.93 3.57
C GLU A 458 30.78 -27.23 3.16
N GLN A 459 32.12 -27.25 3.23
CA GLN A 459 32.92 -28.43 2.89
C GLN A 459 32.61 -29.61 3.79
N SER A 460 32.30 -29.39 5.09
CA SER A 460 31.96 -30.43 6.02
C SER A 460 30.65 -31.15 5.70
N LYS A 461 29.74 -30.46 4.98
CA LYS A 461 28.39 -30.97 4.64
C LYS A 461 28.33 -31.62 3.25
N GLY A 462 29.29 -31.39 2.40
CA GLY A 462 29.37 -31.94 1.04
C GLY A 462 29.19 -30.89 -0.05
N ASN A 463 29.39 -31.30 -1.30
CA ASN A 463 29.53 -30.40 -2.43
C ASN A 463 28.23 -29.62 -2.78
N ASP A 464 27.07 -30.10 -2.32
CA ASP A 464 25.76 -29.49 -2.66
C ASP A 464 25.21 -28.56 -1.57
N ALA A 465 25.86 -28.52 -0.40
CA ALA A 465 25.45 -27.65 0.69
C ALA A 465 26.01 -26.25 0.53
N LYS A 466 25.16 -25.24 0.77
CA LYS A 466 25.52 -23.82 0.80
C LYS A 466 25.21 -23.21 2.15
N ALA A 467 25.99 -22.22 2.55
CA ALA A 467 25.69 -21.51 3.79
C ALA A 467 24.34 -20.78 3.67
N PHE A 468 24.06 -20.15 2.54
CA PHE A 468 22.87 -19.31 2.36
C PHE A 468 21.97 -19.80 1.23
N TYR A 469 20.65 -19.58 1.42
CA TYR A 469 19.61 -19.98 0.48
C TYR A 469 19.47 -19.00 -0.69
N MET A 470 19.35 -19.53 -1.91
CA MET A 470 19.05 -18.80 -3.15
C MET A 470 19.68 -17.39 -3.20
N ARG A 471 20.96 -17.34 -2.92
CA ARG A 471 21.73 -16.09 -2.97
C ARG A 471 22.62 -16.09 -4.21
N SER A 472 22.70 -14.92 -4.84
CA SER A 472 23.71 -14.68 -5.87
C SER A 472 25.05 -14.29 -5.25
N ASN A 473 26.09 -14.30 -6.06
CA ASN A 473 27.41 -13.85 -5.67
C ASN A 473 27.41 -12.40 -5.19
N THR A 474 26.65 -11.52 -5.85
CA THR A 474 26.47 -10.10 -5.44
C THR A 474 25.72 -9.97 -4.15
N SER A 475 24.65 -10.76 -3.94
CA SER A 475 23.88 -10.68 -2.70
C SER A 475 24.64 -11.21 -1.49
N VAL A 476 25.44 -12.27 -1.65
CA VAL A 476 26.32 -12.78 -0.57
C VAL A 476 27.40 -11.76 -0.21
N LEU A 477 28.04 -11.18 -1.24
CA LEU A 477 29.04 -10.12 -1.02
C LEU A 477 28.45 -8.94 -0.27
N ASN A 478 27.31 -8.42 -0.74
CA ASN A 478 26.64 -7.28 -0.12
C ASN A 478 26.23 -7.57 1.33
N MET A 479 25.64 -8.71 1.61
CA MET A 479 25.20 -9.11 2.95
C MET A 479 26.39 -9.12 3.93
N ILE A 480 27.50 -9.77 3.56
CA ILE A 480 28.68 -9.84 4.43
C ILE A 480 29.37 -8.49 4.57
N CYS A 481 29.51 -7.72 3.49
CA CYS A 481 30.11 -6.38 3.54
C CYS A 481 29.28 -5.42 4.39
N THR A 482 27.95 -5.40 4.23
CA THR A 482 27.07 -4.50 4.97
C THR A 482 27.16 -4.72 6.48
N ALA A 483 27.29 -5.98 6.90
CA ALA A 483 27.43 -6.32 8.31
C ALA A 483 28.84 -6.02 8.89
N ASN A 484 29.85 -5.75 8.03
CA ASN A 484 31.25 -5.68 8.42
C ASN A 484 32.01 -4.53 7.73
N TYR A 485 31.35 -3.44 7.39
CA TYR A 485 32.01 -2.29 6.75
C TYR A 485 33.18 -1.72 7.55
N GLU A 486 33.10 -1.74 8.87
CA GLU A 486 34.14 -1.23 9.77
C GLU A 486 35.47 -2.01 9.66
N ASP A 487 35.43 -3.27 9.26
CA ASP A 487 36.62 -4.08 9.02
C ASP A 487 37.38 -3.64 7.74
N TYR A 488 36.69 -2.97 6.82
CA TYR A 488 37.22 -2.59 5.52
C TYR A 488 37.37 -1.08 5.33
N ILE A 489 36.69 -0.26 6.12
CA ILE A 489 36.67 1.20 6.01
C ILE A 489 36.95 1.84 7.36
N ASP A 490 38.05 2.57 7.47
CA ASP A 490 38.30 3.49 8.58
C ASP A 490 37.60 4.83 8.27
N TRP A 491 36.42 5.00 8.82
CA TRP A 491 35.62 6.21 8.62
C TRP A 491 36.27 7.50 9.12
N ASN A 492 37.18 7.41 10.11
CA ASN A 492 37.87 8.58 10.65
C ASN A 492 38.96 9.10 9.71
N THR A 493 39.63 8.20 9.01
CA THR A 493 40.72 8.55 8.10
C THR A 493 40.38 8.47 6.62
N GLY A 494 39.20 7.88 6.30
CA GLY A 494 38.77 7.61 4.93
C GLY A 494 39.62 6.54 4.22
N LYS A 495 40.42 5.76 4.93
CA LYS A 495 41.20 4.69 4.36
C LYS A 495 40.39 3.41 4.23
N CYS A 496 40.57 2.73 3.09
CA CYS A 496 39.92 1.47 2.79
C CYS A 496 40.95 0.34 2.69
N SER A 497 40.56 -0.88 3.04
CA SER A 497 41.34 -2.11 2.97
C SER A 497 40.74 -3.16 2.01
N PHE A 498 40.03 -2.73 0.97
CA PHE A 498 39.43 -3.62 -0.04
C PHE A 498 40.44 -4.43 -0.89
N ASN A 499 41.71 -4.23 -0.69
CA ASN A 499 42.81 -5.01 -1.29
C ASN A 499 43.48 -5.94 -0.25
N SER A 500 42.91 -6.13 0.93
CA SER A 500 43.43 -7.07 1.93
C SER A 500 43.18 -8.52 1.49
N ASP A 501 43.99 -9.45 2.02
CA ASP A 501 43.83 -10.89 1.75
C ASP A 501 42.47 -11.38 2.23
N GLU A 502 41.93 -10.81 3.31
CA GLU A 502 40.60 -11.10 3.86
C GLU A 502 39.49 -10.70 2.88
N PHE A 503 39.58 -9.50 2.30
CA PHE A 503 38.60 -9.05 1.33
C PHE A 503 38.66 -9.85 0.02
N VAL A 504 39.87 -10.15 -0.46
CA VAL A 504 40.07 -11.02 -1.65
C VAL A 504 39.44 -12.40 -1.40
N LYS A 505 39.62 -12.98 -0.20
CA LYS A 505 39.02 -14.25 0.18
C LYS A 505 37.47 -14.19 0.21
N LEU A 506 36.90 -13.05 0.67
CA LEU A 506 35.47 -12.82 0.62
C LEU A 506 34.97 -12.79 -0.83
N LEU A 507 35.69 -12.10 -1.73
CA LEU A 507 35.34 -12.09 -3.15
C LEU A 507 35.41 -13.48 -3.79
N GLU A 508 36.46 -14.28 -3.45
CA GLU A 508 36.58 -15.64 -3.91
C GLU A 508 35.43 -16.53 -3.39
N TYR A 509 35.06 -16.38 -2.12
CA TYR A 509 33.93 -17.10 -1.52
C TYR A 509 32.61 -16.69 -2.17
N ALA A 510 32.31 -15.40 -2.29
CA ALA A 510 31.09 -14.94 -2.92
C ALA A 510 30.98 -15.47 -4.37
N ASN A 511 32.08 -15.51 -5.10
CA ASN A 511 32.11 -16.02 -6.48
C ASN A 511 31.88 -17.56 -6.59
N THR A 512 31.75 -18.29 -5.48
CA THR A 512 31.27 -19.70 -5.47
C THR A 512 29.75 -19.80 -5.59
N TYR A 513 29.03 -18.70 -5.47
CA TYR A 513 27.59 -18.61 -5.66
C TYR A 513 27.27 -18.25 -7.13
N PRO A 514 26.06 -18.58 -7.63
CA PRO A 514 25.67 -18.25 -8.99
C PRO A 514 25.59 -16.73 -9.19
N LYS A 515 25.59 -16.29 -10.42
CA LYS A 515 25.24 -14.91 -10.74
C LYS A 515 23.74 -14.69 -10.64
N ASP A 516 23.30 -13.42 -10.50
CA ASP A 516 21.87 -13.08 -10.45
C ASP A 516 21.09 -13.62 -11.65
N GLU A 517 21.69 -13.53 -12.85
CA GLU A 517 21.09 -14.02 -14.12
C GLU A 517 21.01 -15.55 -14.24
N ASP A 518 21.75 -16.29 -13.42
CA ASP A 518 21.80 -17.75 -13.44
C ASP A 518 20.85 -18.39 -12.41
N ILE A 519 20.17 -17.58 -11.56
CA ILE A 519 19.21 -18.06 -10.56
C ILE A 519 17.85 -18.22 -11.24
N ASN A 520 17.37 -19.45 -11.27
CA ASN A 520 15.99 -19.73 -11.71
C ASN A 520 15.05 -19.74 -10.50
N TRP A 521 14.27 -18.67 -10.36
CA TRP A 521 13.36 -18.49 -9.24
C TRP A 521 12.09 -19.37 -9.32
N ASP A 522 11.77 -19.88 -10.52
CA ASP A 522 10.51 -20.60 -10.77
C ASP A 522 10.64 -22.12 -10.70
N GLU A 523 11.82 -22.68 -11.05
CA GLU A 523 11.97 -24.14 -11.21
C GLU A 523 12.40 -24.89 -9.94
N ASP A 524 13.03 -24.23 -8.96
CA ASP A 524 13.63 -24.89 -7.80
C ASP A 524 13.14 -24.31 -6.45
N TYR A 525 11.92 -23.76 -6.42
CA TYR A 525 11.40 -23.24 -5.16
C TYR A 525 11.13 -24.35 -4.15
N GLU A 526 12.06 -24.56 -3.26
CA GLU A 526 11.89 -25.37 -2.06
C GLU A 526 11.96 -24.42 -0.85
N SER A 527 11.00 -24.49 0.05
CA SER A 527 10.96 -23.56 1.19
C SER A 527 12.25 -23.62 2.02
N LEU A 528 12.71 -22.46 2.51
CA LEU A 528 13.94 -22.37 3.32
C LEU A 528 13.95 -23.32 4.53
N PRO A 529 12.87 -23.50 5.31
CA PRO A 529 12.82 -24.49 6.38
C PRO A 529 13.06 -25.94 5.90
N THR A 530 12.55 -26.29 4.72
CA THR A 530 12.76 -27.61 4.12
C THR A 530 14.22 -27.82 3.71
N GLN A 531 14.85 -26.82 3.12
CA GLN A 531 16.25 -26.89 2.73
C GLN A 531 17.20 -26.96 3.94
N ILE A 532 16.87 -26.26 5.03
CA ILE A 532 17.62 -26.37 6.29
C ILE A 532 17.45 -27.77 6.89
N ARG A 533 16.24 -28.33 6.89
CA ARG A 533 16.00 -29.69 7.38
C ARG A 533 16.77 -30.74 6.57
N SER A 534 16.78 -30.62 5.25
CA SER A 534 17.51 -31.52 4.36
C SER A 534 19.03 -31.32 4.39
N GLY A 535 19.52 -30.21 4.93
CA GLY A 535 20.94 -29.86 5.00
C GLY A 535 21.53 -29.31 3.70
N LYS A 536 20.69 -28.94 2.73
CA LYS A 536 21.10 -28.19 1.52
C LYS A 536 21.54 -26.78 1.85
N VAL A 537 20.85 -26.16 2.82
CA VAL A 537 21.18 -24.83 3.38
C VAL A 537 21.54 -25.01 4.86
N ILE A 538 22.58 -24.31 5.28
CA ILE A 538 23.15 -24.48 6.61
C ILE A 538 22.69 -23.36 7.54
N LEU A 539 22.59 -22.13 7.02
CA LEU A 539 22.23 -20.92 7.76
C LEU A 539 21.02 -20.24 7.09
N ALA A 540 20.03 -19.93 7.89
CA ALA A 540 18.98 -18.99 7.50
C ALA A 540 19.43 -17.58 7.86
N ASP A 541 19.47 -16.71 6.88
CA ASP A 541 19.60 -15.26 7.05
C ASP A 541 18.20 -14.70 7.11
N ILE A 542 17.75 -14.30 8.29
CA ILE A 542 16.42 -13.78 8.51
C ILE A 542 16.46 -12.39 9.15
N TYR A 543 15.56 -11.53 8.68
CA TYR A 543 15.22 -10.29 9.34
C TYR A 543 14.01 -10.54 10.22
N SER A 544 14.15 -10.44 11.53
CA SER A 544 13.09 -10.74 12.47
C SER A 544 12.64 -9.50 13.21
N LEU A 545 11.33 -9.27 13.22
CA LEU A 545 10.65 -8.27 14.05
C LEU A 545 10.11 -8.88 15.36
N GLY A 546 10.09 -10.22 15.47
CA GLY A 546 9.58 -10.94 16.63
C GLY A 546 10.10 -12.36 16.76
N MET A 547 9.87 -12.97 17.92
CA MET A 547 10.32 -14.34 18.21
C MET A 547 9.56 -15.40 17.40
N GLU A 548 8.34 -15.10 16.95
CA GLU A 548 7.49 -16.02 16.19
C GLU A 548 8.14 -16.48 14.88
N GLU A 549 8.83 -15.55 14.19
CA GLU A 549 9.55 -15.90 12.96
C GLU A 549 10.70 -16.87 13.22
N ILE A 550 11.34 -16.79 14.41
CA ILE A 550 12.42 -17.70 14.80
C ILE A 550 11.87 -19.09 15.11
N GLU A 551 10.65 -19.18 15.66
CA GLU A 551 10.01 -20.46 15.99
C GLU A 551 9.69 -21.32 14.77
N LEU A 552 9.47 -20.71 13.61
CA LEU A 552 9.25 -21.44 12.35
C LEU A 552 10.43 -22.35 11.95
N TYR A 553 11.62 -22.09 12.48
CA TYR A 553 12.85 -22.85 12.17
C TYR A 553 13.21 -23.89 13.24
N ASN A 554 12.46 -23.98 14.33
CA ASN A 554 12.60 -25.00 15.35
C ASN A 554 11.74 -26.24 15.03
#